data_ab9ab18a885d232e063b9e6bdcf1fbba
#
_entry.id   ab9ab18a885d232e063b9e6bdcf1fbba
#
_cell.length_a   1.000
_cell.length_b   1.000
_cell.length_c   1.000
_cell.angle_alpha   90.00
_cell.angle_beta   90.00
_cell.angle_gamma   90.00
#
_symmetry.space_group_name_H-M   'P 1'
#
loop_
_entity.id
_entity.type
_entity.pdbx_description
1 polymer ?
#
loop_
_entity_poly.entity_id
_entity_poly.type
_entity_poly.pdbx_seq_one_letter_code
_entity_poly.pdbx_strand_id
1 'polypeptide(L)'
;MIDSGQLDIDIAWDGELVRRVRIASSRPLASRVLIGRSVMEALALVPMLFSLCGRAQSLCARVAASVLEHDEEIDYADAHAALAAEMAFEHLWRLWIDWPAALGLAPDRPALVAAAAALRTCSTRSNALAAAAVVGGALERIVAHDAPALLGALERHELRASIKNRVKPLPYIALADLRLGFPIGLADGFAQTPTWYDAPAETGAVIAYAHDARVADLQQDGWEIGARLMARVVALEHCLRVLRGASPPERWIDAQALDAGHALARVETARGMLLHRLRLAEGRVAEYTIVAPTEWNFHPRGALAAALEGCAVRDASALRNHVEAWVLALDPCVERQISIRPVART
;
A
#
# COMPACT_ATOMS: atom_id res chain seq x y z
N MET A 1 -5.88 -21.61 8.97
CA MET A 1 -5.44 -20.29 8.50
C MET A 1 -4.88 -20.48 7.09
N ILE A 2 -5.27 -19.66 6.14
CA ILE A 2 -4.64 -19.66 4.81
C ILE A 2 -3.28 -19.01 5.01
N ASP A 3 -2.21 -19.67 4.53
CA ASP A 3 -0.87 -19.11 4.54
C ASP A 3 -0.88 -17.79 3.77
N SER A 4 -0.55 -16.69 4.45
CA SER A 4 -0.52 -15.35 3.82
C SER A 4 0.65 -15.18 2.85
N GLY A 5 1.56 -16.14 2.83
CA GLY A 5 2.83 -16.07 2.12
C GLY A 5 3.81 -15.09 2.77
N GLN A 6 5.01 -15.03 2.21
CA GLN A 6 6.13 -14.27 2.74
C GLN A 6 6.88 -13.56 1.60
N LEU A 7 7.47 -12.43 1.90
CA LEU A 7 8.47 -11.77 1.07
C LEU A 7 9.87 -12.16 1.54
N ASP A 8 10.64 -12.79 0.67
CA ASP A 8 12.04 -13.08 0.88
C ASP A 8 12.90 -12.01 0.21
N ILE A 9 13.71 -11.31 1.01
CA ILE A 9 14.56 -10.20 0.58
C ILE A 9 16.01 -10.60 0.86
N ASP A 10 16.73 -10.97 -0.20
CA ASP A 10 18.13 -11.38 -0.12
C ASP A 10 19.04 -10.24 -0.59
N ILE A 11 19.93 -9.79 0.28
CA ILE A 11 20.89 -8.71 0.03
C ILE A 11 22.30 -9.30 -0.10
N ALA A 12 22.91 -9.19 -1.27
CA ALA A 12 24.32 -9.51 -1.49
C ALA A 12 25.17 -8.26 -1.23
N TRP A 13 26.07 -8.34 -0.23
CA TRP A 13 26.88 -7.23 0.25
C TRP A 13 28.36 -7.63 0.35
N ASP A 14 29.27 -6.79 -0.14
CA ASP A 14 30.71 -7.09 -0.17
C ASP A 14 31.53 -6.48 0.96
N GLY A 15 30.84 -5.93 1.95
CA GLY A 15 31.45 -5.23 3.08
C GLY A 15 31.54 -3.70 2.89
N GLU A 16 31.25 -3.20 1.68
CA GLU A 16 31.21 -1.76 1.37
C GLU A 16 29.98 -1.36 0.58
N LEU A 17 29.57 -2.19 -0.41
CA LEU A 17 28.48 -1.89 -1.32
C LEU A 17 27.46 -3.02 -1.36
N VAL A 18 26.20 -2.65 -1.43
CA VAL A 18 25.14 -3.60 -1.83
C VAL A 18 25.28 -3.90 -3.31
N ARG A 19 25.63 -5.14 -3.64
CA ARG A 19 25.89 -5.58 -5.02
C ARG A 19 24.64 -6.05 -5.74
N ARG A 20 23.70 -6.63 -4.98
CA ARG A 20 22.47 -7.16 -5.56
C ARG A 20 21.38 -7.26 -4.51
N VAL A 21 20.16 -6.96 -4.92
CA VAL A 21 18.92 -7.19 -4.15
C VAL A 21 18.07 -8.19 -4.91
N ARG A 22 17.69 -9.28 -4.25
CA ARG A 22 16.74 -10.24 -4.79
C ARG A 22 15.49 -10.22 -3.94
N ILE A 23 14.35 -10.09 -4.59
CA ILE A 23 13.04 -10.10 -3.95
C ILE A 23 12.24 -11.24 -4.56
N ALA A 24 11.70 -12.12 -3.70
CA ALA A 24 10.83 -13.21 -4.09
C ALA A 24 9.59 -13.20 -3.17
N SER A 25 8.43 -13.49 -3.72
CA SER A 25 7.19 -13.62 -2.96
C SER A 25 6.66 -15.04 -3.07
N SER A 26 6.38 -15.66 -1.92
CA SER A 26 5.68 -16.94 -1.86
C SER A 26 4.16 -16.77 -1.69
N ARG A 27 3.65 -15.53 -1.85
CA ARG A 27 2.23 -15.22 -1.64
C ARG A 27 1.35 -16.05 -2.57
N PRO A 28 0.42 -16.85 -2.01
CA PRO A 28 -0.51 -17.62 -2.83
C PRO A 28 -1.46 -16.67 -3.57
N LEU A 29 -1.89 -17.07 -4.76
CA LEU A 29 -2.94 -16.37 -5.50
C LEU A 29 -4.28 -16.64 -4.82
N ALA A 30 -4.58 -15.90 -3.75
CA ALA A 30 -5.79 -16.08 -2.95
C ALA A 30 -7.07 -15.97 -3.78
N SER A 31 -7.03 -15.22 -4.89
CA SER A 31 -8.16 -15.08 -5.83
C SER A 31 -8.58 -16.40 -6.49
N ARG A 32 -7.72 -17.42 -6.54
CA ARG A 32 -8.09 -18.73 -7.14
C ARG A 32 -9.23 -19.43 -6.41
N VAL A 33 -9.41 -19.19 -5.11
CA VAL A 33 -10.54 -19.79 -4.36
C VAL A 33 -11.88 -19.20 -4.74
N LEU A 34 -11.91 -18.08 -5.47
CA LEU A 34 -13.11 -17.41 -5.93
C LEU A 34 -13.64 -17.98 -7.26
N ILE A 35 -12.79 -18.67 -8.03
CA ILE A 35 -13.12 -19.20 -9.35
C ILE A 35 -14.19 -20.30 -9.22
N GLY A 36 -15.20 -20.25 -10.09
CA GLY A 36 -16.34 -21.16 -10.13
C GLY A 36 -17.47 -20.83 -9.15
N ARG A 37 -17.26 -19.87 -8.24
CA ARG A 37 -18.29 -19.45 -7.29
C ARG A 37 -19.26 -18.48 -7.92
N SER A 38 -20.46 -18.39 -7.35
CA SER A 38 -21.37 -17.29 -7.63
C SER A 38 -20.76 -15.96 -7.18
N VAL A 39 -21.20 -14.84 -7.74
CA VAL A 39 -20.74 -13.51 -7.35
C VAL A 39 -20.94 -13.28 -5.85
N MET A 40 -22.12 -13.60 -5.33
CA MET A 40 -22.43 -13.44 -3.89
C MET A 40 -21.49 -14.22 -2.98
N GLU A 41 -21.17 -15.48 -3.33
CA GLU A 41 -20.20 -16.29 -2.56
C GLU A 41 -18.79 -15.68 -2.64
N ALA A 42 -18.38 -15.20 -3.81
CA ALA A 42 -17.08 -14.58 -3.99
C ALA A 42 -16.95 -13.29 -3.16
N LEU A 43 -17.96 -12.41 -3.20
CA LEU A 43 -17.99 -11.18 -2.42
C LEU A 43 -17.95 -11.43 -0.90
N ALA A 44 -18.61 -12.48 -0.42
CA ALA A 44 -18.58 -12.87 0.99
C ALA A 44 -17.20 -13.40 1.43
N LEU A 45 -16.45 -14.04 0.53
CA LEU A 45 -15.14 -14.62 0.84
C LEU A 45 -14.01 -13.58 0.79
N VAL A 46 -14.07 -12.59 -0.09
CA VAL A 46 -12.98 -11.61 -0.29
C VAL A 46 -12.49 -11.00 1.04
N PRO A 47 -13.34 -10.43 1.92
CA PRO A 47 -12.84 -9.83 3.16
C PRO A 47 -12.21 -10.84 4.13
N MET A 48 -12.50 -12.13 3.99
CA MET A 48 -11.93 -13.18 4.83
C MET A 48 -10.52 -13.60 4.37
N LEU A 49 -10.16 -13.32 3.12
CA LEU A 49 -8.84 -13.64 2.55
C LEU A 49 -7.77 -12.61 2.91
N PHE A 50 -8.16 -11.41 3.36
CA PHE A 50 -7.26 -10.27 3.57
C PHE A 50 -7.49 -9.61 4.93
N SER A 51 -6.57 -9.84 5.86
CA SER A 51 -6.72 -9.37 7.25
C SER A 51 -6.44 -7.88 7.47
N LEU A 52 -5.57 -7.26 6.66
CA LEU A 52 -5.12 -5.88 6.87
C LEU A 52 -5.92 -4.84 6.06
N CYS A 53 -6.38 -5.20 4.86
CA CYS A 53 -7.09 -4.30 3.95
C CYS A 53 -8.44 -4.89 3.51
N GLY A 54 -9.13 -5.56 4.42
CA GLY A 54 -10.37 -6.30 4.12
C GLY A 54 -11.49 -5.43 3.57
N ARG A 55 -11.62 -4.18 4.02
CA ARG A 55 -12.62 -3.23 3.52
C ARG A 55 -12.30 -2.77 2.10
N ALA A 56 -11.05 -2.37 1.85
CA ALA A 56 -10.62 -1.98 0.51
C ALA A 56 -10.77 -3.13 -0.49
N GLN A 57 -10.41 -4.36 -0.10
CA GLN A 57 -10.56 -5.56 -0.93
C GLN A 57 -12.05 -5.86 -1.20
N SER A 58 -12.88 -5.84 -0.16
CA SER A 58 -14.33 -6.04 -0.30
C SER A 58 -14.96 -4.98 -1.19
N LEU A 59 -14.60 -3.72 -0.99
CA LEU A 59 -15.10 -2.62 -1.79
C LEU A 59 -14.69 -2.75 -3.26
N CYS A 60 -13.42 -3.07 -3.52
CA CYS A 60 -12.90 -3.26 -4.87
C CYS A 60 -13.63 -4.41 -5.59
N ALA A 61 -13.91 -5.51 -4.89
CA ALA A 61 -14.68 -6.62 -5.42
C ALA A 61 -16.13 -6.22 -5.74
N ARG A 62 -16.80 -5.49 -4.83
CA ARG A 62 -18.17 -5.04 -4.99
C ARG A 62 -18.31 -4.05 -6.15
N VAL A 63 -17.44 -3.06 -6.27
CA VAL A 63 -17.50 -2.11 -7.39
C VAL A 63 -17.16 -2.78 -8.73
N ALA A 64 -16.31 -3.83 -8.74
CA ALA A 64 -16.08 -4.63 -9.94
C ALA A 64 -17.32 -5.44 -10.36
N ALA A 65 -18.03 -6.02 -9.39
CA ALA A 65 -19.25 -6.79 -9.67
C ALA A 65 -20.40 -5.88 -10.12
N SER A 66 -20.60 -4.72 -9.47
CA SER A 66 -21.72 -3.82 -9.73
C SER A 66 -21.74 -3.27 -11.17
N VAL A 67 -20.58 -3.10 -11.81
CA VAL A 67 -20.52 -2.64 -13.21
C VAL A 67 -20.84 -3.75 -14.22
N LEU A 68 -20.95 -5.02 -13.80
CA LEU A 68 -21.34 -6.15 -14.64
C LEU A 68 -22.78 -6.58 -14.40
N GLU A 69 -23.24 -6.64 -13.16
CA GLU A 69 -24.54 -7.21 -12.79
C GLU A 69 -25.62 -6.15 -12.52
N HIS A 70 -25.24 -4.88 -12.33
CA HIS A 70 -26.13 -3.74 -12.05
C HIS A 70 -27.09 -3.92 -10.85
N ASP A 71 -26.96 -5.00 -10.10
CA ASP A 71 -27.91 -5.38 -9.03
C ASP A 71 -27.52 -4.82 -7.64
N GLU A 72 -26.29 -4.33 -7.48
CA GLU A 72 -25.80 -3.78 -6.20
C GLU A 72 -25.64 -2.27 -6.28
N GLU A 73 -26.50 -1.54 -5.60
CA GLU A 73 -26.33 -0.09 -5.40
C GLU A 73 -25.27 0.13 -4.31
N ILE A 74 -24.17 0.80 -4.68
CA ILE A 74 -23.10 1.16 -3.75
C ILE A 74 -23.34 2.56 -3.21
N ASP A 75 -23.54 2.67 -1.90
CA ASP A 75 -23.47 3.97 -1.24
C ASP A 75 -22.00 4.41 -1.16
N TYR A 76 -21.62 5.28 -2.10
CA TYR A 76 -20.26 5.79 -2.17
C TYR A 76 -19.90 6.68 -0.96
N ALA A 77 -20.84 7.33 -0.31
CA ALA A 77 -20.56 8.14 0.87
C ALA A 77 -20.15 7.25 2.06
N ASP A 78 -20.86 6.17 2.26
CA ASP A 78 -20.51 5.15 3.27
C ASP A 78 -19.20 4.43 2.91
N ALA A 79 -19.04 4.05 1.64
CA ALA A 79 -17.84 3.40 1.15
C ALA A 79 -16.58 4.26 1.38
N HIS A 80 -16.65 5.56 1.08
CA HIS A 80 -15.53 6.48 1.30
C HIS A 80 -15.23 6.68 2.80
N ALA A 81 -16.25 6.77 3.64
CA ALA A 81 -16.06 6.88 5.10
C ALA A 81 -15.39 5.62 5.68
N ALA A 82 -15.85 4.44 5.29
CA ALA A 82 -15.27 3.18 5.70
C ALA A 82 -13.81 3.01 5.22
N LEU A 83 -13.53 3.38 3.98
CA LEU A 83 -12.19 3.35 3.39
C LEU A 83 -11.25 4.33 4.08
N ALA A 84 -11.69 5.58 4.31
CA ALA A 84 -10.92 6.58 5.03
C ALA A 84 -10.55 6.13 6.44
N ALA A 85 -11.47 5.48 7.14
CA ALA A 85 -11.23 4.95 8.48
C ALA A 85 -10.22 3.78 8.47
N GLU A 86 -10.29 2.85 7.49
CA GLU A 86 -9.31 1.79 7.33
C GLU A 86 -7.92 2.37 7.03
N MET A 87 -7.82 3.27 6.08
CA MET A 87 -6.56 3.93 5.72
C MET A 87 -5.96 4.70 6.91
N ALA A 88 -6.78 5.45 7.64
CA ALA A 88 -6.33 6.18 8.83
C ALA A 88 -5.78 5.23 9.90
N PHE A 89 -6.47 4.12 10.18
CA PHE A 89 -6.01 3.12 11.13
C PHE A 89 -4.64 2.54 10.74
N GLU A 90 -4.45 2.19 9.47
CA GLU A 90 -3.20 1.65 8.96
C GLU A 90 -2.04 2.67 9.04
N HIS A 91 -2.30 3.95 8.72
CA HIS A 91 -1.30 5.00 8.87
C HIS A 91 -0.92 5.24 10.33
N LEU A 92 -1.91 5.28 11.25
CA LEU A 92 -1.67 5.41 12.69
C LEU A 92 -0.86 4.23 13.23
N TRP A 93 -1.16 3.00 12.78
CA TRP A 93 -0.39 1.82 13.15
C TRP A 93 1.09 2.01 12.81
N ARG A 94 1.40 2.43 11.57
CA ARG A 94 2.79 2.65 11.14
C ARG A 94 3.46 3.76 11.94
N LEU A 95 2.77 4.88 12.15
CA LEU A 95 3.34 6.06 12.83
C LEU A 95 3.52 5.86 14.35
N TRP A 96 2.68 5.07 15.00
CA TRP A 96 2.72 4.90 16.45
C TRP A 96 3.35 3.58 16.90
N ILE A 97 3.41 2.57 16.06
CA ILE A 97 3.92 1.26 16.45
C ILE A 97 5.21 0.92 15.70
N ASP A 98 5.13 0.81 14.37
CA ASP A 98 6.22 0.19 13.61
C ASP A 98 7.41 1.13 13.44
N TRP A 99 7.18 2.39 13.07
CA TRP A 99 8.25 3.36 12.94
C TRP A 99 8.96 3.65 14.27
N PRO A 100 8.26 3.92 15.39
CA PRO A 100 8.91 4.03 16.67
C PRO A 100 9.76 2.82 17.02
N ALA A 101 9.20 1.60 16.90
CA ALA A 101 9.93 0.36 17.18
C ALA A 101 11.19 0.21 16.32
N ALA A 102 11.11 0.47 15.01
CA ALA A 102 12.23 0.39 14.09
C ALA A 102 13.33 1.43 14.37
N LEU A 103 12.99 2.55 14.96
CA LEU A 103 13.91 3.66 15.28
C LEU A 103 14.35 3.69 16.76
N GLY A 104 14.05 2.63 17.52
CA GLY A 104 14.42 2.55 18.93
C GLY A 104 13.64 3.50 19.85
N LEU A 105 12.48 3.99 19.38
CA LEU A 105 11.56 4.80 20.18
C LEU A 105 10.46 3.91 20.78
N ALA A 106 9.79 4.38 21.83
CA ALA A 106 8.71 3.65 22.47
C ALA A 106 7.43 3.66 21.60
N PRO A 107 6.88 2.50 21.20
CA PRO A 107 5.59 2.42 20.52
C PRO A 107 4.44 2.86 21.44
N ASP A 108 3.48 3.62 20.90
CA ASP A 108 2.28 4.05 21.62
C ASP A 108 1.08 3.13 21.37
N ARG A 109 1.13 1.95 21.95
CA ARG A 109 0.03 0.96 21.88
C ARG A 109 -1.28 1.47 22.49
N PRO A 110 -1.29 2.16 23.65
CA PRO A 110 -2.52 2.69 24.22
C PRO A 110 -3.26 3.65 23.28
N ALA A 111 -2.55 4.58 22.64
CA ALA A 111 -3.14 5.52 21.69
C ALA A 111 -3.76 4.79 20.49
N LEU A 112 -3.05 3.79 19.93
CA LEU A 112 -3.59 3.00 18.82
C LEU A 112 -4.84 2.21 19.22
N VAL A 113 -4.85 1.58 20.41
CA VAL A 113 -6.02 0.83 20.91
C VAL A 113 -7.21 1.77 21.10
N ALA A 114 -6.99 2.97 21.65
CA ALA A 114 -8.05 3.97 21.79
C ALA A 114 -8.63 4.41 20.43
N ALA A 115 -7.76 4.61 19.42
CA ALA A 115 -8.19 4.96 18.07
C ALA A 115 -8.93 3.81 17.36
N ALA A 116 -8.54 2.57 17.60
CA ALA A 116 -9.06 1.39 16.94
C ALA A 116 -10.59 1.23 17.08
N ALA A 117 -11.15 1.55 18.23
CA ALA A 117 -12.59 1.39 18.49
C ALA A 117 -13.43 2.22 17.52
N ALA A 118 -13.14 3.51 17.38
CA ALA A 118 -13.87 4.40 16.48
C ALA A 118 -13.62 4.09 15.01
N LEU A 119 -12.36 3.78 14.62
CA LEU A 119 -12.00 3.54 13.23
C LEU A 119 -12.53 2.20 12.70
N ARG A 120 -12.51 1.15 13.53
CA ARG A 120 -13.03 -0.17 13.15
C ARG A 120 -14.55 -0.21 13.04
N THR A 121 -15.26 0.59 13.81
CA THR A 121 -16.73 0.66 13.75
C THR A 121 -17.24 1.65 12.70
N CYS A 122 -16.37 2.49 12.13
CA CYS A 122 -16.75 3.43 11.07
C CYS A 122 -16.98 2.68 9.76
N SER A 123 -18.22 2.31 9.50
CA SER A 123 -18.67 1.63 8.27
C SER A 123 -19.62 2.46 7.44
N THR A 124 -20.13 3.56 7.99
CA THR A 124 -21.09 4.46 7.35
C THR A 124 -20.73 5.91 7.61
N ARG A 125 -21.27 6.80 6.80
CA ARG A 125 -21.12 8.24 6.99
C ARG A 125 -21.72 8.73 8.33
N SER A 126 -22.76 8.07 8.83
CA SER A 126 -23.40 8.45 10.08
C SER A 126 -22.49 8.31 11.31
N ASN A 127 -21.53 7.38 11.29
CA ASN A 127 -20.57 7.18 12.38
C ASN A 127 -19.16 7.72 12.06
N ALA A 128 -18.97 8.40 10.92
CA ALA A 128 -17.69 8.97 10.51
C ALA A 128 -17.21 10.11 11.43
N LEU A 129 -18.13 10.85 12.08
CA LEU A 129 -17.75 11.98 12.95
C LEU A 129 -16.94 11.53 14.18
N ALA A 130 -17.25 10.37 14.75
CA ALA A 130 -16.47 9.81 15.85
C ALA A 130 -15.04 9.43 15.39
N ALA A 131 -14.92 8.82 14.22
CA ALA A 131 -13.63 8.52 13.61
C ALA A 131 -12.87 9.81 13.28
N ALA A 132 -13.56 10.85 12.76
CA ALA A 132 -12.97 12.15 12.47
C ALA A 132 -12.40 12.84 13.72
N ALA A 133 -13.10 12.77 14.85
CA ALA A 133 -12.62 13.34 16.11
C ALA A 133 -11.32 12.65 16.57
N VAL A 134 -11.28 11.32 16.48
CA VAL A 134 -10.09 10.53 16.83
C VAL A 134 -8.92 10.84 15.91
N VAL A 135 -9.13 10.85 14.59
CA VAL A 135 -8.07 11.16 13.61
C VAL A 135 -7.59 12.60 13.77
N GLY A 136 -8.50 13.56 14.08
CA GLY A 136 -8.15 14.95 14.31
C GLY A 136 -7.20 15.13 15.49
N GLY A 137 -7.54 14.57 16.64
CA GLY A 137 -6.67 14.63 17.83
C GLY A 137 -5.34 13.88 17.63
N ALA A 138 -5.37 12.74 16.92
CA ALA A 138 -4.17 12.02 16.55
C ALA A 138 -3.26 12.87 15.66
N LEU A 139 -3.82 13.54 14.67
CA LEU A 139 -3.06 14.35 13.71
C LEU A 139 -2.42 15.57 14.36
N GLU A 140 -3.12 16.27 15.25
CA GLU A 140 -2.57 17.38 16.03
C GLU A 140 -1.32 16.94 16.79
N ARG A 141 -1.38 15.81 17.47
CA ARG A 141 -0.24 15.24 18.19
C ARG A 141 0.88 14.80 17.25
N ILE A 142 0.54 14.11 16.15
CA ILE A 142 1.53 13.62 15.17
C ILE A 142 2.31 14.79 14.58
N VAL A 143 1.63 15.84 14.16
CA VAL A 143 2.29 17.01 13.55
C VAL A 143 3.15 17.75 14.58
N ALA A 144 2.69 17.91 15.82
CA ALA A 144 3.40 18.65 16.85
C ALA A 144 4.58 17.87 17.43
N HIS A 145 4.50 16.55 17.52
CA HIS A 145 5.46 15.75 18.32
C HIS A 145 5.99 14.52 17.59
N ASP A 146 5.12 13.63 17.09
CA ASP A 146 5.53 12.31 16.67
C ASP A 146 6.32 12.35 15.34
N ALA A 147 5.86 13.09 14.35
CA ALA A 147 6.56 13.21 13.05
C ALA A 147 7.92 13.89 13.17
N PRO A 148 8.08 15.02 13.89
CA PRO A 148 9.40 15.58 14.17
C PRO A 148 10.34 14.62 14.91
N ALA A 149 9.84 13.86 15.89
CA ALA A 149 10.65 12.88 16.64
C ALA A 149 11.11 11.73 15.74
N LEU A 150 10.24 11.22 14.87
CA LEU A 150 10.56 10.17 13.90
C LEU A 150 11.57 10.66 12.84
N LEU A 151 11.36 11.84 12.27
CA LEU A 151 12.31 12.44 11.32
C LEU A 151 13.68 12.66 11.95
N GLY A 152 13.73 13.20 13.18
CA GLY A 152 14.97 13.35 13.92
C GLY A 152 15.65 12.01 14.27
N ALA A 153 14.87 10.95 14.48
CA ALA A 153 15.42 9.61 14.67
C ALA A 153 15.99 9.03 13.36
N LEU A 154 15.31 9.21 12.23
CA LEU A 154 15.84 8.83 10.90
C LEU A 154 17.18 9.55 10.61
N GLU A 155 17.30 10.81 11.00
CA GLU A 155 18.54 11.57 10.83
C GLU A 155 19.69 10.99 11.69
N ARG A 156 19.42 10.70 12.96
CA ARG A 156 20.42 10.09 13.86
C ARG A 156 20.91 8.72 13.40
N HIS A 157 20.07 7.97 12.70
CA HIS A 157 20.43 6.67 12.11
C HIS A 157 21.05 6.80 10.71
N GLU A 158 21.34 8.02 10.25
CA GLU A 158 21.89 8.28 8.91
C GLU A 158 21.10 7.66 7.78
N LEU A 159 19.78 7.50 7.97
CA LEU A 159 18.88 6.88 7.00
C LEU A 159 18.46 7.83 5.87
N ARG A 160 19.36 8.74 5.50
CA ARG A 160 19.27 9.51 4.26
C ARG A 160 19.62 8.58 3.11
N ALA A 161 18.68 8.39 2.21
CA ALA A 161 18.90 7.57 1.03
C ALA A 161 18.73 8.43 -0.22
N SER A 162 19.84 8.74 -0.86
CA SER A 162 19.80 9.28 -2.22
C SER A 162 19.57 8.12 -3.18
N ILE A 163 18.38 8.01 -3.76
CA ILE A 163 18.08 7.04 -4.80
C ILE A 163 18.73 7.52 -6.10
N LYS A 164 19.76 6.80 -6.58
CA LYS A 164 20.41 7.07 -7.87
C LYS A 164 19.49 6.79 -9.06
N ASN A 165 18.63 5.78 -8.92
CA ASN A 165 17.71 5.34 -9.97
C ASN A 165 16.29 5.26 -9.39
N ARG A 166 15.53 6.35 -9.44
CA ARG A 166 14.13 6.32 -9.02
C ARG A 166 13.31 5.47 -9.99
N VAL A 167 12.53 4.57 -9.43
CA VAL A 167 11.47 3.86 -10.15
C VAL A 167 10.38 4.87 -10.50
N LYS A 168 9.76 4.70 -11.65
CA LYS A 168 8.67 5.60 -12.08
C LYS A 168 7.50 5.52 -11.09
N PRO A 169 6.88 6.64 -10.77
CA PRO A 169 5.62 6.62 -10.04
C PRO A 169 4.57 5.89 -10.88
N LEU A 170 3.77 5.04 -10.23
CA LEU A 170 2.58 4.52 -10.88
C LEU A 170 1.58 5.69 -11.00
N PRO A 171 1.27 6.15 -12.21
CA PRO A 171 0.40 7.31 -12.37
C PRO A 171 -1.00 6.98 -11.86
N TYR A 172 -1.79 8.03 -11.59
CA TYR A 172 -3.23 7.86 -11.51
C TYR A 172 -3.71 7.31 -12.86
N ILE A 173 -4.19 6.08 -12.86
CA ILE A 173 -4.74 5.43 -14.03
C ILE A 173 -6.25 5.65 -13.98
N ALA A 174 -6.76 6.55 -14.81
CA ALA A 174 -8.18 6.54 -15.12
C ALA A 174 -8.49 5.21 -15.81
N LEU A 175 -9.48 4.47 -15.30
CA LEU A 175 -9.80 3.15 -15.88
C LEU A 175 -10.22 3.26 -17.35
N ALA A 176 -10.72 4.42 -17.77
CA ALA A 176 -10.99 4.73 -19.17
C ALA A 176 -9.75 4.60 -20.07
N ASP A 177 -8.57 4.95 -19.57
CA ASP A 177 -7.30 4.87 -20.32
C ASP A 177 -6.82 3.43 -20.45
N LEU A 178 -7.26 2.54 -19.56
CA LEU A 178 -6.90 1.11 -19.60
C LEU A 178 -7.55 0.36 -20.75
N ARG A 179 -8.66 0.87 -21.33
CA ARG A 179 -9.25 0.35 -22.56
C ARG A 179 -8.32 0.45 -23.77
N LEU A 180 -7.33 1.34 -23.72
CA LEU A 180 -6.45 1.66 -24.84
C LEU A 180 -5.21 0.75 -24.96
N GLY A 181 -5.16 -0.37 -24.23
CA GLY A 181 -4.13 -1.38 -24.45
C GLY A 181 -3.20 -1.67 -23.27
N PHE A 182 -3.58 -1.33 -22.06
CA PHE A 182 -2.79 -1.72 -20.90
C PHE A 182 -3.12 -3.18 -20.50
N PRO A 183 -2.12 -4.10 -20.46
CA PRO A 183 -2.36 -5.52 -20.22
C PRO A 183 -2.52 -5.82 -18.73
N ILE A 184 -3.48 -5.19 -18.04
CA ILE A 184 -3.76 -5.54 -16.65
C ILE A 184 -4.36 -6.95 -16.61
N GLY A 185 -3.52 -7.90 -16.19
CA GLY A 185 -3.94 -9.26 -15.89
C GLY A 185 -4.29 -10.12 -17.12
N LEU A 186 -3.79 -9.78 -18.31
CA LEU A 186 -3.95 -10.62 -19.48
C LEU A 186 -2.84 -11.67 -19.61
N ALA A 187 -1.65 -11.40 -19.07
CA ALA A 187 -0.55 -12.36 -19.08
C ALA A 187 -0.51 -13.13 -17.76
N ASP A 188 -0.25 -14.43 -17.80
CA ASP A 188 0.08 -15.22 -16.63
C ASP A 188 1.26 -14.58 -15.89
N GLY A 189 1.13 -14.42 -14.58
CA GLY A 189 2.18 -13.83 -13.75
C GLY A 189 2.15 -12.31 -13.60
N PHE A 190 1.32 -11.56 -14.34
CA PHE A 190 1.24 -10.10 -14.20
C PHE A 190 0.96 -9.66 -12.75
N ALA A 191 0.05 -10.34 -12.07
CA ALA A 191 -0.32 -9.99 -10.70
C ALA A 191 0.85 -10.15 -9.69
N GLN A 192 1.82 -11.00 -9.96
CA GLN A 192 2.98 -11.20 -9.09
C GLN A 192 4.13 -10.22 -9.36
N THR A 193 4.25 -9.74 -10.60
CA THR A 193 5.31 -8.81 -11.02
C THR A 193 4.77 -7.76 -11.98
N PRO A 194 3.85 -6.89 -11.49
CA PRO A 194 3.19 -5.92 -12.36
C PRO A 194 4.16 -4.88 -12.89
N THR A 195 3.98 -4.50 -14.13
CA THR A 195 4.77 -3.44 -14.78
C THR A 195 3.87 -2.37 -15.37
N TRP A 196 4.37 -1.15 -15.43
CA TRP A 196 3.76 -0.04 -16.14
C TRP A 196 4.60 0.27 -17.38
N TYR A 197 4.06 -0.05 -18.58
CA TYR A 197 4.81 0.02 -19.84
C TYR A 197 6.17 -0.70 -19.74
N ASP A 198 6.13 -1.99 -19.37
CA ASP A 198 7.28 -2.89 -19.21
C ASP A 198 8.34 -2.46 -18.17
N ALA A 199 8.05 -1.43 -17.39
CA ALA A 199 8.90 -0.95 -16.32
C ALA A 199 8.25 -1.17 -14.95
N PRO A 200 9.03 -1.47 -13.89
CA PRO A 200 8.51 -1.47 -12.53
C PRO A 200 8.04 -0.06 -12.15
N ALA A 201 7.01 0.01 -11.32
CA ALA A 201 6.49 1.27 -10.81
C ALA A 201 6.27 1.21 -9.30
N GLU A 202 6.27 2.36 -8.64
CA GLU A 202 5.97 2.51 -7.22
C GLU A 202 4.59 3.13 -7.03
N THR A 203 3.84 2.66 -6.03
CA THR A 203 2.57 3.23 -5.59
C THR A 203 2.61 3.57 -4.10
N GLY A 204 1.59 4.25 -3.59
CA GLY A 204 1.45 4.57 -2.17
C GLY A 204 1.35 6.07 -1.89
N ALA A 205 1.32 6.41 -0.61
CA ALA A 205 1.12 7.78 -0.17
C ALA A 205 2.16 8.76 -0.75
N VAL A 206 3.44 8.36 -0.85
CA VAL A 206 4.49 9.22 -1.41
C VAL A 206 4.24 9.59 -2.87
N ILE A 207 3.63 8.70 -3.64
CA ILE A 207 3.24 8.96 -5.03
C ILE A 207 1.96 9.79 -5.09
N ALA A 208 0.98 9.41 -4.27
CA ALA A 208 -0.32 10.06 -4.21
C ALA A 208 -0.24 11.53 -3.78
N TYR A 209 0.71 11.87 -2.93
CA TYR A 209 0.89 13.19 -2.33
C TYR A 209 2.25 13.83 -2.65
N ALA A 210 2.87 13.43 -3.76
CA ALA A 210 4.18 13.95 -4.19
C ALA A 210 4.20 15.47 -4.42
N HIS A 211 3.05 16.09 -4.63
CA HIS A 211 2.91 17.54 -4.82
C HIS A 211 2.72 18.33 -3.52
N ASP A 212 2.55 17.66 -2.36
CA ASP A 212 2.58 18.34 -1.07
C ASP A 212 4.00 18.85 -0.80
N ALA A 213 4.14 20.14 -0.47
CA ALA A 213 5.46 20.76 -0.31
C ALA A 213 6.33 20.02 0.72
N ARG A 214 5.75 19.57 1.83
CA ARG A 214 6.47 18.82 2.88
C ARG A 214 7.08 17.52 2.35
N VAL A 215 6.37 16.83 1.44
CA VAL A 215 6.86 15.59 0.81
C VAL A 215 7.89 15.91 -0.26
N ALA A 216 7.60 16.90 -1.10
CA ALA A 216 8.47 17.32 -2.20
C ALA A 216 9.83 17.83 -1.69
N ASP A 217 9.84 18.67 -0.65
CA ASP A 217 11.06 19.21 -0.05
C ASP A 217 11.96 18.09 0.49
N LEU A 218 11.38 17.12 1.23
CA LEU A 218 12.14 15.97 1.73
C LEU A 218 12.72 15.12 0.58
N GLN A 219 11.99 14.96 -0.52
CA GLN A 219 12.50 14.25 -1.69
C GLN A 219 13.63 15.01 -2.40
N GLN A 220 13.51 16.34 -2.51
CA GLN A 220 14.55 17.18 -3.11
C GLN A 220 15.83 17.16 -2.28
N ASP A 221 15.71 17.12 -0.96
CA ASP A 221 16.84 17.02 -0.02
C ASP A 221 17.40 15.59 0.08
N GLY A 222 16.89 14.62 -0.68
CA GLY A 222 17.34 13.23 -0.66
C GLY A 222 16.87 12.43 0.56
N TRP A 223 15.84 12.89 1.24
CA TRP A 223 15.23 12.19 2.40
C TRP A 223 14.09 11.29 1.97
N GLU A 224 14.38 10.30 1.17
CA GLU A 224 13.38 9.45 0.55
C GLU A 224 12.52 8.63 1.54
N ILE A 225 13.13 8.14 2.63
CA ILE A 225 12.41 7.45 3.70
C ILE A 225 11.55 8.44 4.48
N GLY A 226 12.12 9.61 4.81
CA GLY A 226 11.39 10.70 5.49
C GLY A 226 10.21 11.21 4.67
N ALA A 227 10.36 11.32 3.35
CA ALA A 227 9.27 11.70 2.45
C ALA A 227 8.11 10.69 2.49
N ARG A 228 8.39 9.38 2.55
CA ARG A 228 7.37 8.33 2.67
C ARG A 228 6.68 8.36 4.04
N LEU A 229 7.42 8.67 5.09
CA LEU A 229 6.85 8.90 6.43
C LEU A 229 5.93 10.13 6.42
N MET A 230 6.40 11.28 5.91
CA MET A 230 5.61 12.51 5.82
C MET A 230 4.38 12.35 4.93
N ALA A 231 4.47 11.61 3.83
CA ALA A 231 3.34 11.33 2.97
C ALA A 231 2.20 10.59 3.70
N ARG A 232 2.50 9.78 4.72
CA ARG A 232 1.47 9.15 5.58
C ARG A 232 0.75 10.16 6.46
N VAL A 233 1.46 11.21 6.91
CA VAL A 233 0.84 12.30 7.67
C VAL A 233 -0.12 13.07 6.76
N VAL A 234 0.30 13.38 5.54
CA VAL A 234 -0.56 14.02 4.52
C VAL A 234 -1.76 13.13 4.18
N ALA A 235 -1.57 11.81 4.05
CA ALA A 235 -2.67 10.88 3.83
C ALA A 235 -3.70 10.89 4.97
N LEU A 236 -3.25 10.98 6.22
CA LEU A 236 -4.15 11.13 7.38
C LEU A 236 -4.97 12.43 7.33
N GLU A 237 -4.38 13.54 6.88
CA GLU A 237 -5.11 14.80 6.68
C GLU A 237 -6.22 14.64 5.64
N HIS A 238 -5.97 13.88 4.57
CA HIS A 238 -6.97 13.57 3.56
C HIS A 238 -8.07 12.65 4.11
N CYS A 239 -7.71 11.61 4.87
CA CYS A 239 -8.68 10.75 5.55
C CYS A 239 -9.58 11.57 6.49
N LEU A 240 -8.99 12.47 7.28
CA LEU A 240 -9.75 13.36 8.17
C LEU A 240 -10.75 14.23 7.41
N ARG A 241 -10.34 14.82 6.28
CA ARG A 241 -11.25 15.63 5.44
C ARG A 241 -12.44 14.83 4.94
N VAL A 242 -12.19 13.60 4.44
CA VAL A 242 -13.26 12.71 3.97
C VAL A 242 -14.20 12.30 5.11
N LEU A 243 -13.65 11.94 6.27
CA LEU A 243 -14.44 11.61 7.48
C LEU A 243 -15.31 12.80 7.96
N ARG A 244 -14.86 14.04 7.72
CA ARG A 244 -15.63 15.27 7.97
C ARG A 244 -16.62 15.62 6.87
N GLY A 245 -16.70 14.81 5.82
CA GLY A 245 -17.66 14.97 4.74
C GLY A 245 -17.18 15.73 3.51
N ALA A 246 -15.87 16.01 3.39
CA ALA A 246 -15.33 16.52 2.13
C ALA A 246 -15.36 15.42 1.04
N SER A 247 -15.43 15.84 -0.22
CA SER A 247 -15.33 14.94 -1.35
C SER A 247 -13.96 14.23 -1.35
N PRO A 248 -13.94 12.91 -1.51
CA PRO A 248 -12.69 12.18 -1.63
C PRO A 248 -12.00 12.48 -2.97
N PRO A 249 -10.68 12.24 -3.08
CA PRO A 249 -10.01 12.27 -4.37
C PRO A 249 -10.61 11.25 -5.34
N GLU A 250 -10.76 11.61 -6.62
CA GLU A 250 -11.30 10.71 -7.67
C GLU A 250 -10.56 9.36 -7.76
N ARG A 251 -9.26 9.35 -7.44
CA ARG A 251 -8.45 8.12 -7.45
C ARG A 251 -8.82 7.10 -6.37
N TRP A 252 -9.67 7.43 -5.40
CA TRP A 252 -9.95 6.52 -4.30
C TRP A 252 -10.79 5.32 -4.71
N ILE A 253 -11.80 5.52 -5.53
CA ILE A 253 -12.66 4.44 -6.00
C ILE A 253 -13.00 4.68 -7.46
N ASP A 254 -12.84 3.66 -8.29
CA ASP A 254 -13.28 3.69 -9.68
C ASP A 254 -13.49 2.25 -10.17
N ALA A 255 -14.48 2.03 -11.05
CA ALA A 255 -14.74 0.75 -11.67
C ALA A 255 -15.31 0.92 -13.06
N GLN A 256 -14.97 -0.01 -13.97
CA GLN A 256 -15.40 0.01 -15.36
C GLN A 256 -15.60 -1.39 -15.90
N ALA A 257 -16.70 -1.58 -16.65
CA ALA A 257 -16.82 -2.72 -17.53
C ALA A 257 -15.88 -2.56 -18.73
N LEU A 258 -15.03 -3.55 -18.97
CA LEU A 258 -14.14 -3.59 -20.13
C LEU A 258 -14.83 -4.13 -21.36
N ASP A 259 -15.69 -5.13 -21.17
CA ASP A 259 -16.60 -5.74 -22.15
C ASP A 259 -17.78 -6.42 -21.43
N ALA A 260 -18.59 -7.19 -22.15
CA ALA A 260 -19.82 -7.80 -21.63
C ALA A 260 -19.63 -8.82 -20.48
N GLY A 261 -18.41 -9.15 -20.09
CA GLY A 261 -18.16 -10.10 -19.01
C GLY A 261 -16.97 -9.74 -18.14
N HIS A 262 -16.24 -8.69 -18.49
CA HIS A 262 -15.04 -8.27 -17.77
C HIS A 262 -15.21 -6.92 -17.11
N ALA A 263 -14.84 -6.83 -15.86
CA ALA A 263 -14.73 -5.58 -15.10
C ALA A 263 -13.32 -5.38 -14.57
N LEU A 264 -12.96 -4.11 -14.42
CA LEU A 264 -11.80 -3.67 -13.71
C LEU A 264 -12.23 -2.66 -12.67
N ALA A 265 -11.77 -2.85 -11.45
CA ALA A 265 -11.97 -1.89 -10.36
C ALA A 265 -10.64 -1.48 -9.75
N ARG A 266 -10.62 -0.28 -9.21
CA ARG A 266 -9.50 0.31 -8.50
C ARG A 266 -9.97 0.91 -7.21
N VAL A 267 -9.23 0.63 -6.13
CA VAL A 267 -9.43 1.26 -4.83
C VAL A 267 -8.09 1.69 -4.27
N GLU A 268 -8.02 2.92 -3.76
CA GLU A 268 -6.86 3.39 -3.02
C GLU A 268 -6.82 2.75 -1.64
N THR A 269 -5.63 2.37 -1.18
CA THR A 269 -5.39 1.85 0.16
C THR A 269 -4.30 2.65 0.85
N ALA A 270 -4.08 2.44 2.15
CA ALA A 270 -2.96 3.06 2.87
C ALA A 270 -1.58 2.73 2.26
N ARG A 271 -1.49 1.66 1.45
CA ARG A 271 -0.26 1.19 0.78
C ARG A 271 -0.19 1.60 -0.68
N GLY A 272 -1.28 2.12 -1.24
CA GLY A 272 -1.39 2.53 -2.62
C GLY A 272 -2.51 1.83 -3.38
N MET A 273 -2.39 1.76 -4.69
CA MET A 273 -3.43 1.33 -5.60
C MET A 273 -3.63 -0.18 -5.58
N LEU A 274 -4.86 -0.60 -5.26
CA LEU A 274 -5.37 -1.95 -5.38
C LEU A 274 -6.20 -2.06 -6.66
N LEU A 275 -5.98 -3.12 -7.45
CA LEU A 275 -6.74 -3.42 -8.65
C LEU A 275 -7.37 -4.80 -8.56
N HIS A 276 -8.65 -4.90 -8.91
CA HIS A 276 -9.36 -6.16 -9.13
C HIS A 276 -9.85 -6.25 -10.57
N ARG A 277 -9.50 -7.32 -11.24
CA ARG A 277 -10.10 -7.71 -12.52
C ARG A 277 -10.99 -8.92 -12.29
N LEU A 278 -12.24 -8.80 -12.68
CA LEU A 278 -13.25 -9.85 -12.56
C LEU A 278 -13.75 -10.22 -13.95
N ARG A 279 -13.83 -11.52 -14.25
CA ARG A 279 -14.59 -12.04 -15.41
C ARG A 279 -15.70 -12.94 -14.93
N LEU A 280 -16.89 -12.66 -15.40
CA LEU A 280 -18.08 -13.50 -15.19
C LEU A 280 -18.41 -14.28 -16.45
N ALA A 281 -18.82 -15.54 -16.26
CA ALA A 281 -19.42 -16.37 -17.28
C ALA A 281 -20.55 -17.18 -16.63
N GLU A 282 -21.73 -17.17 -17.22
CA GLU A 282 -22.90 -17.90 -16.73
C GLU A 282 -23.25 -17.61 -15.25
N GLY A 283 -23.14 -16.33 -14.83
CA GLY A 283 -23.39 -15.89 -13.45
C GLY A 283 -22.36 -16.37 -12.41
N ARG A 284 -21.19 -16.86 -12.86
CA ARG A 284 -20.11 -17.34 -12.00
C ARG A 284 -18.80 -16.65 -12.31
N VAL A 285 -17.95 -16.57 -11.30
CA VAL A 285 -16.57 -16.07 -11.43
C VAL A 285 -15.77 -17.03 -12.29
N ALA A 286 -15.46 -16.63 -13.52
CA ALA A 286 -14.62 -17.40 -14.43
C ALA A 286 -13.14 -17.08 -14.28
N GLU A 287 -12.80 -15.81 -14.02
CA GLU A 287 -11.42 -15.36 -13.70
C GLU A 287 -11.48 -14.29 -12.63
N TYR A 288 -10.48 -14.29 -11.78
CA TYR A 288 -10.30 -13.23 -10.76
C TYR A 288 -8.81 -12.93 -10.56
N THR A 289 -8.44 -11.70 -10.80
CA THR A 289 -7.05 -11.23 -10.62
C THR A 289 -7.03 -10.07 -9.65
N ILE A 290 -6.13 -10.14 -8.67
CA ILE A 290 -5.88 -9.08 -7.69
C ILE A 290 -4.43 -8.63 -7.86
N VAL A 291 -4.23 -7.33 -8.08
CA VAL A 291 -2.90 -6.70 -8.07
C VAL A 291 -2.87 -5.75 -6.88
N ALA A 292 -2.21 -6.18 -5.82
CA ALA A 292 -2.12 -5.38 -4.61
C ALA A 292 -0.91 -4.42 -4.65
N PRO A 293 -0.90 -3.35 -3.84
CA PRO A 293 0.22 -2.41 -3.78
C PRO A 293 1.58 -3.05 -3.49
N THR A 294 1.59 -4.14 -2.71
CA THR A 294 2.81 -4.86 -2.36
C THR A 294 3.53 -5.42 -3.59
N GLU A 295 2.80 -5.93 -4.58
CA GLU A 295 3.40 -6.49 -5.80
C GLU A 295 4.07 -5.39 -6.66
N TRP A 296 3.52 -4.18 -6.67
CA TRP A 296 4.15 -3.02 -7.29
C TRP A 296 5.42 -2.60 -6.54
N ASN A 297 5.30 -2.35 -5.22
CA ASN A 297 6.36 -1.78 -4.40
C ASN A 297 7.54 -2.74 -4.17
N PHE A 298 7.27 -4.05 -4.17
CA PHE A 298 8.27 -5.11 -4.01
C PHE A 298 8.54 -5.89 -5.31
N HIS A 299 8.29 -5.27 -6.46
CA HIS A 299 8.71 -5.82 -7.74
C HIS A 299 10.22 -6.11 -7.73
N PRO A 300 10.70 -7.26 -8.27
CA PRO A 300 12.12 -7.66 -8.22
C PRO A 300 13.12 -6.62 -8.76
N ARG A 301 12.69 -5.75 -9.66
CA ARG A 301 13.45 -4.62 -10.21
C ARG A 301 12.86 -3.27 -9.78
N GLY A 302 12.06 -3.26 -8.72
CA GLY A 302 11.26 -2.11 -8.28
C GLY A 302 11.96 -1.20 -7.30
N ALA A 303 11.15 -0.47 -6.52
CA ALA A 303 11.59 0.60 -5.63
C ALA A 303 12.64 0.15 -4.60
N LEU A 304 12.45 -1.02 -3.97
CA LEU A 304 13.39 -1.53 -2.97
C LEU A 304 14.75 -1.86 -3.58
N ALA A 305 14.78 -2.55 -4.72
CA ALA A 305 16.03 -2.89 -5.40
C ALA A 305 16.76 -1.62 -5.87
N ALA A 306 16.03 -0.67 -6.48
CA ALA A 306 16.58 0.59 -6.94
C ALA A 306 17.13 1.47 -5.80
N ALA A 307 16.54 1.38 -4.60
CA ALA A 307 16.98 2.13 -3.44
C ALA A 307 18.25 1.57 -2.79
N LEU A 308 18.40 0.24 -2.82
CA LEU A 308 19.46 -0.43 -2.08
C LEU A 308 20.68 -0.79 -2.95
N GLU A 309 20.50 -1.16 -4.22
CA GLU A 309 21.63 -1.53 -5.08
C GLU A 309 22.60 -0.36 -5.31
N GLY A 310 23.89 -0.64 -5.08
CA GLY A 310 24.94 0.37 -5.12
C GLY A 310 25.03 1.26 -3.87
N CYS A 311 24.20 1.02 -2.86
CA CYS A 311 24.26 1.75 -1.59
C CYS A 311 25.58 1.41 -0.87
N ALA A 312 26.31 2.44 -0.42
CA ALA A 312 27.55 2.30 0.33
C ALA A 312 27.27 2.25 1.84
N VAL A 313 27.48 1.08 2.43
CA VAL A 313 27.32 0.87 3.89
C VAL A 313 28.42 -0.08 4.35
N ARG A 314 29.24 0.35 5.31
CA ARG A 314 30.41 -0.42 5.79
C ARG A 314 30.15 -1.26 7.04
N ASP A 315 29.00 -1.06 7.67
CA ASP A 315 28.60 -1.79 8.88
C ASP A 315 27.36 -2.64 8.63
N ALA A 316 27.41 -3.91 8.99
CA ALA A 316 26.33 -4.87 8.72
C ALA A 316 25.04 -4.54 9.51
N SER A 317 25.17 -3.95 10.72
CA SER A 317 24.00 -3.55 11.50
C SER A 317 23.35 -2.31 10.90
N ALA A 318 24.17 -1.32 10.48
CA ALA A 318 23.68 -0.15 9.76
C ALA A 318 22.99 -0.55 8.44
N LEU A 319 23.55 -1.52 7.70
CA LEU A 319 22.90 -2.05 6.50
C LEU A 319 21.55 -2.69 6.83
N ARG A 320 21.47 -3.51 7.88
CA ARG A 320 20.21 -4.13 8.29
C ARG A 320 19.15 -3.07 8.62
N ASN A 321 19.50 -2.08 9.43
CA ASN A 321 18.60 -0.97 9.78
C ASN A 321 18.13 -0.22 8.54
N HIS A 322 19.04 0.02 7.58
CA HIS A 322 18.72 0.68 6.32
C HIS A 322 17.73 -0.12 5.47
N VAL A 323 17.95 -1.44 5.34
CA VAL A 323 17.03 -2.34 4.62
C VAL A 323 15.67 -2.40 5.30
N GLU A 324 15.63 -2.55 6.64
CA GLU A 324 14.38 -2.59 7.40
C GLU A 324 13.59 -1.28 7.29
N ALA A 325 14.27 -0.12 7.33
CA ALA A 325 13.63 1.17 7.16
C ALA A 325 13.01 1.34 5.76
N TRP A 326 13.70 0.88 4.71
CA TRP A 326 13.15 0.88 3.36
C TRP A 326 11.95 -0.06 3.21
N VAL A 327 12.04 -1.27 3.77
CA VAL A 327 10.93 -2.23 3.74
C VAL A 327 9.72 -1.66 4.47
N LEU A 328 9.92 -1.02 5.62
CA LEU A 328 8.85 -0.37 6.36
C LEU A 328 8.27 0.84 5.62
N ALA A 329 9.11 1.61 4.92
CA ALA A 329 8.67 2.74 4.11
C ALA A 329 7.76 2.32 2.94
N LEU A 330 8.08 1.19 2.29
CA LEU A 330 7.32 0.59 1.19
C LEU A 330 6.12 -0.26 1.66
N ASP A 331 6.09 -0.64 2.95
CA ASP A 331 4.94 -1.18 3.67
C ASP A 331 4.31 -2.43 3.07
N PRO A 332 4.95 -3.61 3.16
CA PRO A 332 4.34 -4.85 2.66
C PRO A 332 3.18 -5.28 3.56
N CYS A 333 2.14 -5.86 2.95
CA CYS A 333 0.98 -6.41 3.65
C CYS A 333 1.16 -7.90 4.06
N VAL A 334 2.34 -8.46 3.90
CA VAL A 334 2.69 -9.85 4.22
C VAL A 334 3.94 -9.88 5.10
N GLU A 335 4.17 -11.01 5.75
CA GLU A 335 5.41 -11.25 6.50
C GLU A 335 6.63 -11.14 5.58
N ARG A 336 7.77 -10.78 6.17
CA ARG A 336 9.03 -10.58 5.44
C ARG A 336 10.20 -11.27 6.13
N GLN A 337 11.09 -11.83 5.34
CA GLN A 337 12.38 -12.35 5.79
C GLN A 337 13.50 -11.60 5.06
N ILE A 338 14.42 -11.00 5.82
CA ILE A 338 15.56 -10.25 5.30
C ILE A 338 16.83 -11.06 5.60
N SER A 339 17.55 -11.41 4.54
CA SER A 339 18.84 -12.11 4.59
C SER A 339 19.93 -11.24 3.99
N ILE A 340 21.00 -11.01 4.74
CA ILE A 340 22.19 -10.29 4.25
C ILE A 340 23.31 -11.33 4.11
N ARG A 341 23.84 -11.50 2.89
CA ARG A 341 24.88 -12.48 2.57
C ARG A 341 26.16 -11.76 2.14
N PRO A 342 27.31 -12.08 2.74
CA PRO A 342 28.57 -11.58 2.26
C PRO A 342 28.91 -12.16 0.89
N VAL A 343 29.45 -11.32 0.00
CA VAL A 343 29.94 -11.73 -1.32
C VAL A 343 31.34 -11.20 -1.53
N ALA A 344 32.10 -11.81 -2.46
CA ALA A 344 33.43 -11.34 -2.79
C ALA A 344 33.38 -9.92 -3.42
N ARG A 345 34.37 -9.10 -3.12
CA ARG A 345 34.60 -7.83 -3.81
C ARG A 345 34.95 -8.10 -5.27
N THR A 346 34.20 -7.59 -6.19
CA THR A 346 34.48 -7.66 -7.64
C THR A 346 35.04 -6.32 -8.10
#